data_c820a7216f79f5d6abb6c6c8a6ea4a87
#
_entry.id   c820a7216f79f5d6abb6c6c8a6ea4a87
#
_cell.length_a   1.000
_cell.length_b   1.000
_cell.length_c   1.000
_cell.angle_alpha   90.00
_cell.angle_beta   90.00
_cell.angle_gamma   90.00
#
_symmetry.space_group_name_H-M   'P 1'
#
loop_
_entity.id
_entity.type
_entity.pdbx_description
1 polymer ?
#
loop_
_entity_poly.entity_id
_entity_poly.type
_entity_poly.pdbx_seq_one_letter_code
_entity_poly.pdbx_strand_id
1 'polypeptide(L)'
;NNGKIIAAVILILLIAVYGGGVYYYSSHFPHNTLINHVKVGEMNITTAEKTFTDDLASHKISLKEKERTEVIDANDVGTVINVGSQISDLHASMNPWLWFTNLFGKKNYTVRLDVTYDEAKLKEVVDNLECFKKENVVAPKSTYIKANDSQFEIVPEVLGNTVKKKALIQLIGTDLSTGITKIDLEKENLYKLPKYYAKDKVVTDALAKANKYAGGTITYDFDYTKETVDFQTSKDWVKISKDFKVTLDESKVGDYVEKLGSKYNTMGSSRPFTTAYGSKINVYGGDYGWKIYFDKEKSKLIKELKSGNDVEREPVYS
;
A
#
# COMPACT_ATOMS: atom_id res chain seq x y z
N ASN A 1 -65.65 12.18 -56.16
CA ASN A 1 -65.12 10.81 -55.91
C ASN A 1 -63.58 10.72 -55.86
N ASN A 2 -62.87 11.62 -56.57
CA ASN A 2 -61.36 11.57 -56.61
C ASN A 2 -60.66 11.66 -55.26
N GLY A 3 -61.19 12.51 -54.34
CA GLY A 3 -60.61 12.61 -52.97
C GLY A 3 -60.69 11.33 -52.15
N LYS A 4 -61.77 10.54 -52.28
CA LYS A 4 -61.93 9.24 -51.62
C LYS A 4 -60.97 8.20 -52.19
N ILE A 5 -60.73 8.25 -53.49
CA ILE A 5 -59.81 7.32 -54.21
C ILE A 5 -58.38 7.69 -53.78
N ILE A 6 -58.00 8.96 -53.73
CA ILE A 6 -56.70 9.42 -53.28
C ILE A 6 -56.45 8.99 -51.81
N ALA A 7 -57.44 9.23 -50.92
CA ALA A 7 -57.35 8.81 -49.53
C ALA A 7 -57.18 7.26 -49.38
N ALA A 8 -57.93 6.49 -50.18
CA ALA A 8 -57.79 5.01 -50.19
C ALA A 8 -56.41 4.55 -50.66
N VAL A 9 -55.83 5.19 -51.69
CA VAL A 9 -54.50 4.88 -52.23
C VAL A 9 -53.44 5.23 -51.17
N ILE A 10 -53.55 6.40 -50.51
CA ILE A 10 -52.66 6.77 -49.44
C ILE A 10 -52.72 5.80 -48.27
N LEU A 11 -53.91 5.35 -47.86
CA LEU A 11 -54.07 4.37 -46.80
C LEU A 11 -53.45 3.04 -47.14
N ILE A 12 -53.61 2.55 -48.38
CA ILE A 12 -53.03 1.31 -48.88
C ILE A 12 -51.48 1.44 -48.84
N LEU A 13 -50.94 2.56 -49.29
CA LEU A 13 -49.49 2.82 -49.23
C LEU A 13 -48.95 2.84 -47.79
N LEU A 14 -49.67 3.46 -46.88
CA LEU A 14 -49.30 3.49 -45.45
C LEU A 14 -49.31 2.09 -44.86
N ILE A 15 -50.33 1.24 -45.17
CA ILE A 15 -50.38 -0.14 -44.73
C ILE A 15 -49.24 -0.95 -45.32
N ALA A 16 -48.91 -0.75 -46.60
CA ALA A 16 -47.80 -1.45 -47.25
C ALA A 16 -46.45 -1.07 -46.65
N VAL A 17 -46.20 0.20 -46.39
CA VAL A 17 -44.98 0.69 -45.73
C VAL A 17 -44.90 0.17 -44.30
N TYR A 18 -46.00 0.23 -43.56
CA TYR A 18 -46.03 -0.26 -42.17
C TYR A 18 -45.78 -1.77 -42.11
N GLY A 19 -46.48 -2.57 -42.96
CA GLY A 19 -46.30 -4.01 -43.07
C GLY A 19 -44.91 -4.40 -43.55
N GLY A 20 -44.34 -3.64 -44.49
CA GLY A 20 -42.94 -3.80 -44.91
C GLY A 20 -41.96 -3.59 -43.78
N GLY A 21 -42.19 -2.58 -42.94
CA GLY A 21 -41.41 -2.36 -41.74
C GLY A 21 -41.52 -3.50 -40.73
N VAL A 22 -42.74 -4.02 -40.48
CA VAL A 22 -42.94 -5.20 -39.61
C VAL A 22 -42.16 -6.40 -40.13
N TYR A 23 -42.24 -6.67 -41.44
CA TYR A 23 -41.52 -7.77 -42.07
C TYR A 23 -39.99 -7.59 -41.93
N TYR A 24 -39.47 -6.40 -42.19
CA TYR A 24 -38.05 -6.11 -42.09
C TYR A 24 -37.54 -6.32 -40.65
N TYR A 25 -38.19 -5.69 -39.66
CA TYR A 25 -37.79 -5.78 -38.27
C TYR A 25 -38.14 -7.12 -37.57
N SER A 26 -38.83 -8.02 -38.24
CA SER A 26 -38.98 -9.40 -37.77
C SER A 26 -37.67 -10.19 -37.81
N SER A 27 -36.69 -9.74 -38.60
CA SER A 27 -35.36 -10.36 -38.75
C SER A 27 -34.18 -9.39 -38.49
N HIS A 28 -34.47 -8.12 -38.26
CA HIS A 28 -33.46 -7.08 -38.02
C HIS A 28 -33.74 -6.36 -36.71
N PHE A 29 -32.68 -5.92 -36.04
CA PHE A 29 -32.79 -5.11 -34.82
C PHE A 29 -33.45 -3.75 -35.15
N PRO A 30 -34.30 -3.23 -34.27
CA PRO A 30 -34.86 -1.90 -34.40
C PRO A 30 -33.79 -0.81 -34.54
N HIS A 31 -34.12 0.27 -35.24
CA HIS A 31 -33.24 1.41 -35.41
C HIS A 31 -32.74 1.91 -34.06
N ASN A 32 -31.49 2.39 -33.98
CA ASN A 32 -30.83 2.87 -32.76
C ASN A 32 -30.71 1.87 -31.61
N THR A 33 -30.76 0.57 -31.86
CA THR A 33 -30.53 -0.47 -30.86
C THR A 33 -29.02 -0.60 -30.56
N LEU A 34 -28.68 -0.60 -29.26
CA LEU A 34 -27.35 -0.94 -28.74
C LEU A 34 -27.47 -2.17 -27.84
N ILE A 35 -26.45 -3.03 -27.86
CA ILE A 35 -26.29 -4.14 -26.93
C ILE A 35 -24.94 -3.93 -26.23
N ASN A 36 -24.92 -3.81 -24.90
CA ASN A 36 -23.75 -3.47 -24.11
C ASN A 36 -22.96 -2.28 -24.72
N HIS A 37 -23.69 -1.25 -25.20
CA HIS A 37 -23.16 -0.04 -25.89
C HIS A 37 -22.70 -0.28 -27.35
N VAL A 38 -22.63 -1.51 -27.85
CA VAL A 38 -22.31 -1.82 -29.23
C VAL A 38 -23.53 -1.55 -30.12
N LYS A 39 -23.34 -0.82 -31.21
CA LYS A 39 -24.42 -0.44 -32.12
C LYS A 39 -24.78 -1.61 -33.06
N VAL A 40 -25.99 -2.14 -32.89
CA VAL A 40 -26.51 -3.25 -33.71
C VAL A 40 -27.80 -2.92 -34.46
N GLY A 41 -28.30 -1.68 -34.35
CA GLY A 41 -29.54 -1.26 -35.06
C GLY A 41 -29.48 -1.52 -36.54
N GLU A 42 -30.59 -2.02 -37.10
CA GLU A 42 -30.77 -2.41 -38.52
C GLU A 42 -29.94 -3.60 -39.00
N MET A 43 -29.19 -4.26 -38.12
CA MET A 43 -28.48 -5.49 -38.45
C MET A 43 -29.42 -6.70 -38.29
N ASN A 44 -29.24 -7.70 -39.14
CA ASN A 44 -29.82 -9.01 -38.86
C ASN A 44 -29.08 -9.68 -37.70
N ILE A 45 -29.68 -10.75 -37.14
CA ILE A 45 -29.15 -11.43 -35.95
C ILE A 45 -27.69 -11.87 -36.15
N THR A 46 -27.39 -12.54 -37.25
CA THR A 46 -26.02 -13.05 -37.54
C THR A 46 -25.00 -11.93 -37.66
N THR A 47 -25.36 -10.82 -38.33
CA THR A 47 -24.48 -9.67 -38.45
C THR A 47 -24.27 -8.96 -37.09
N ALA A 48 -25.34 -8.87 -36.30
CA ALA A 48 -25.28 -8.29 -34.97
C ALA A 48 -24.39 -9.12 -34.02
N GLU A 49 -24.56 -10.46 -34.04
CA GLU A 49 -23.71 -11.41 -33.29
C GLU A 49 -22.24 -11.24 -33.66
N LYS A 50 -21.95 -11.20 -34.98
CA LYS A 50 -20.57 -11.02 -35.46
C LYS A 50 -20.00 -9.65 -35.05
N THR A 51 -20.73 -8.57 -35.28
CA THR A 51 -20.29 -7.22 -34.95
C THR A 51 -20.01 -7.08 -33.44
N PHE A 52 -20.90 -7.67 -32.64
CA PHE A 52 -20.77 -7.67 -31.20
C PHE A 52 -19.54 -8.47 -30.71
N THR A 53 -19.32 -9.65 -31.30
CA THR A 53 -18.16 -10.50 -30.99
C THR A 53 -16.85 -9.84 -31.44
N ASP A 54 -16.82 -9.24 -32.65
CA ASP A 54 -15.63 -8.55 -33.15
C ASP A 54 -15.29 -7.32 -32.34
N ASP A 55 -16.27 -6.54 -31.87
CA ASP A 55 -16.07 -5.38 -31.00
C ASP A 55 -15.44 -5.80 -29.66
N LEU A 56 -15.99 -6.85 -29.06
CA LEU A 56 -15.48 -7.37 -27.80
C LEU A 56 -14.12 -8.05 -27.94
N ALA A 57 -13.85 -8.74 -29.05
CA ALA A 57 -12.53 -9.32 -29.31
C ALA A 57 -11.44 -8.25 -29.48
N SER A 58 -11.80 -7.07 -29.98
CA SER A 58 -10.90 -5.91 -30.07
C SER A 58 -10.77 -5.13 -28.76
N HIS A 59 -11.36 -5.63 -27.69
CA HIS A 59 -11.40 -4.95 -26.40
C HIS A 59 -10.00 -4.78 -25.82
N LYS A 60 -9.72 -3.60 -25.32
CA LYS A 60 -8.46 -3.25 -24.69
C LYS A 60 -8.69 -2.79 -23.27
N ILE A 61 -7.97 -3.39 -22.33
CA ILE A 61 -7.98 -2.98 -20.92
C ILE A 61 -6.79 -2.05 -20.69
N SER A 62 -7.09 -0.81 -20.36
CA SER A 62 -6.11 0.20 -19.98
C SER A 62 -5.81 0.10 -18.49
N LEU A 63 -4.59 -0.27 -18.14
CA LEU A 63 -4.07 -0.31 -16.77
C LEU A 63 -3.40 1.00 -16.43
N LYS A 64 -4.04 1.80 -15.60
CA LYS A 64 -3.44 3.04 -15.08
C LYS A 64 -2.61 2.72 -13.83
N GLU A 65 -1.32 2.88 -13.95
CA GLU A 65 -0.34 2.84 -12.86
C GLU A 65 -0.09 4.24 -12.28
N LYS A 66 0.80 4.35 -11.30
CA LYS A 66 1.18 5.64 -10.70
C LYS A 66 1.85 6.57 -11.71
N GLU A 67 2.72 6.05 -12.56
CA GLU A 67 3.58 6.86 -13.45
C GLU A 67 3.38 6.55 -14.93
N ARG A 68 2.62 5.50 -15.26
CA ARG A 68 2.42 5.06 -16.64
C ARG A 68 1.03 4.47 -16.85
N THR A 69 0.73 4.18 -18.09
CA THR A 69 -0.46 3.42 -18.49
C THR A 69 -0.01 2.32 -19.45
N GLU A 70 -0.40 1.10 -19.17
CA GLU A 70 -0.20 -0.05 -20.05
C GLU A 70 -1.54 -0.52 -20.61
N VAL A 71 -1.49 -1.28 -21.70
CA VAL A 71 -2.69 -1.77 -22.37
C VAL A 71 -2.57 -3.27 -22.55
N ILE A 72 -3.62 -4.00 -22.17
CA ILE A 72 -3.78 -5.43 -22.43
C ILE A 72 -4.82 -5.57 -23.51
N ASP A 73 -4.48 -6.25 -24.60
CA ASP A 73 -5.41 -6.60 -25.67
C ASP A 73 -6.09 -7.95 -25.35
N ALA A 74 -7.41 -8.01 -25.45
CA ALA A 74 -8.17 -9.23 -25.19
C ALA A 74 -7.75 -10.39 -26.13
N ASN A 75 -7.26 -10.09 -27.33
CA ASN A 75 -6.73 -11.10 -28.26
C ASN A 75 -5.46 -11.77 -27.73
N ASP A 76 -4.59 -11.01 -27.04
CA ASP A 76 -3.32 -11.54 -26.53
C ASP A 76 -3.53 -12.58 -25.43
N VAL A 77 -4.68 -12.52 -24.73
CA VAL A 77 -5.05 -13.46 -23.68
C VAL A 77 -5.95 -14.61 -24.19
N GLY A 78 -6.15 -14.70 -25.50
CA GLY A 78 -6.94 -15.77 -26.12
C GLY A 78 -8.40 -15.74 -25.69
N THR A 79 -8.99 -14.56 -25.60
CA THR A 79 -10.38 -14.38 -25.22
C THR A 79 -11.31 -14.99 -26.25
N VAL A 80 -12.23 -15.85 -25.81
CA VAL A 80 -13.32 -16.43 -26.63
C VAL A 80 -14.62 -15.96 -26.02
N ILE A 81 -15.45 -15.34 -26.87
CA ILE A 81 -16.73 -14.79 -26.48
C ILE A 81 -17.82 -15.68 -27.06
N ASN A 82 -18.57 -16.30 -26.17
CA ASN A 82 -19.74 -17.09 -26.55
C ASN A 82 -20.99 -16.28 -26.22
N VAL A 83 -21.63 -15.77 -27.25
CA VAL A 83 -22.90 -15.04 -27.12
C VAL A 83 -24.10 -15.99 -27.03
N GLY A 84 -23.92 -17.28 -27.32
CA GLY A 84 -24.96 -18.29 -27.29
C GLY A 84 -26.22 -17.83 -28.01
N SER A 85 -27.39 -18.09 -27.44
CA SER A 85 -28.70 -17.63 -27.97
C SER A 85 -29.07 -16.21 -27.46
N GLN A 86 -28.23 -15.55 -26.66
CA GLN A 86 -28.62 -14.31 -25.95
C GLN A 86 -28.99 -13.15 -26.85
N ILE A 87 -28.31 -13.00 -28.00
CA ILE A 87 -28.61 -11.96 -28.97
C ILE A 87 -29.88 -12.31 -29.76
N SER A 88 -30.07 -13.57 -30.16
CA SER A 88 -31.28 -14.05 -30.82
C SER A 88 -32.49 -14.03 -29.87
N ASP A 89 -32.31 -14.41 -28.59
CA ASP A 89 -33.38 -14.37 -27.57
C ASP A 89 -33.82 -12.92 -27.29
N LEU A 90 -32.84 -12.01 -27.21
CA LEU A 90 -33.11 -10.57 -27.07
C LEU A 90 -33.94 -10.09 -28.28
N HIS A 91 -33.51 -10.41 -29.51
CA HIS A 91 -34.27 -10.03 -30.72
C HIS A 91 -35.69 -10.63 -30.70
N ALA A 92 -35.84 -11.91 -30.35
CA ALA A 92 -37.15 -12.57 -30.25
C ALA A 92 -38.09 -11.93 -29.21
N SER A 93 -37.52 -11.30 -28.17
CA SER A 93 -38.31 -10.55 -27.18
C SER A 93 -38.81 -9.19 -27.65
N MET A 94 -38.31 -8.71 -28.79
CA MET A 94 -38.71 -7.43 -29.38
C MET A 94 -39.98 -7.59 -30.22
N ASN A 95 -40.90 -6.63 -30.07
CA ASN A 95 -42.12 -6.59 -30.86
C ASN A 95 -41.91 -5.83 -32.20
N PRO A 96 -41.88 -6.51 -33.37
CA PRO A 96 -41.64 -5.86 -34.66
C PRO A 96 -42.74 -4.88 -35.04
N TRP A 97 -43.96 -5.04 -34.47
CA TRP A 97 -45.06 -4.09 -34.71
C TRP A 97 -44.81 -2.71 -34.14
N LEU A 98 -43.88 -2.58 -33.18
CA LEU A 98 -43.50 -1.30 -32.59
C LEU A 98 -42.33 -0.61 -33.30
N TRP A 99 -41.94 -1.08 -34.50
CA TRP A 99 -40.78 -0.56 -35.23
C TRP A 99 -40.85 0.95 -35.45
N PHE A 100 -42.02 1.49 -35.77
CA PHE A 100 -42.17 2.93 -35.99
C PHE A 100 -41.88 3.75 -34.75
N THR A 101 -42.30 3.32 -33.56
CA THR A 101 -42.01 4.00 -32.31
C THR A 101 -40.53 3.89 -31.91
N ASN A 102 -39.86 2.83 -32.37
CA ASN A 102 -38.44 2.59 -32.10
C ASN A 102 -37.50 3.42 -33.01
N LEU A 103 -38.04 4.13 -34.03
CA LEU A 103 -37.26 5.11 -34.79
C LEU A 103 -36.81 6.29 -33.93
N PHE A 104 -37.56 6.60 -32.85
CA PHE A 104 -37.33 7.73 -31.98
C PHE A 104 -36.72 7.27 -30.66
N GLY A 105 -35.44 7.60 -30.44
CA GLY A 105 -34.73 7.31 -29.21
C GLY A 105 -33.73 6.16 -29.36
N LYS A 106 -32.78 6.15 -28.43
CA LYS A 106 -31.76 5.07 -28.34
C LYS A 106 -32.17 4.10 -27.24
N LYS A 107 -32.07 2.81 -27.52
CA LYS A 107 -32.30 1.73 -26.55
C LYS A 107 -31.02 0.93 -26.39
N ASN A 108 -30.49 0.90 -25.16
CA ASN A 108 -29.34 0.12 -24.80
C ASN A 108 -29.80 -1.10 -23.97
N TYR A 109 -29.61 -2.29 -24.51
CA TYR A 109 -29.91 -3.55 -23.85
C TYR A 109 -28.62 -4.11 -23.25
N THR A 110 -28.72 -4.76 -22.09
CA THR A 110 -27.61 -5.46 -21.47
C THR A 110 -27.83 -6.96 -21.59
N VAL A 111 -26.88 -7.66 -22.22
CA VAL A 111 -26.81 -9.11 -22.25
C VAL A 111 -25.63 -9.58 -21.42
N ARG A 112 -25.80 -10.72 -20.76
CA ARG A 112 -24.71 -11.37 -20.02
C ARG A 112 -23.88 -12.18 -21.00
N LEU A 113 -22.56 -11.98 -20.94
CA LEU A 113 -21.65 -12.69 -21.83
C LEU A 113 -21.06 -13.91 -21.11
N ASP A 114 -20.87 -14.96 -21.85
CA ASP A 114 -20.02 -16.08 -21.46
C ASP A 114 -18.67 -15.89 -22.15
N VAL A 115 -17.75 -15.23 -21.40
CA VAL A 115 -16.40 -14.91 -21.87
C VAL A 115 -15.44 -15.86 -21.19
N THR A 116 -14.69 -16.60 -21.99
CA THR A 116 -13.58 -17.43 -21.53
C THR A 116 -12.26 -16.86 -22.05
N TYR A 117 -11.20 -17.12 -21.35
CA TYR A 117 -9.84 -16.71 -21.71
C TYR A 117 -8.85 -17.81 -21.32
N ASP A 118 -7.66 -17.77 -21.92
CA ASP A 118 -6.58 -18.68 -21.57
C ASP A 118 -5.83 -18.13 -20.36
N GLU A 119 -5.97 -18.79 -19.22
CA GLU A 119 -5.32 -18.39 -17.96
C GLU A 119 -3.78 -18.36 -18.07
N ALA A 120 -3.19 -19.26 -18.88
CA ALA A 120 -1.74 -19.29 -19.06
C ALA A 120 -1.26 -18.07 -19.87
N LYS A 121 -1.99 -17.73 -20.94
CA LYS A 121 -1.72 -16.54 -21.74
C LYS A 121 -1.93 -15.25 -20.93
N LEU A 122 -3.02 -15.18 -20.18
CA LEU A 122 -3.26 -14.01 -19.30
C LEU A 122 -2.10 -13.84 -18.31
N LYS A 123 -1.64 -14.95 -17.70
CA LYS A 123 -0.50 -14.91 -16.79
C LYS A 123 0.77 -14.45 -17.51
N GLU A 124 1.03 -14.95 -18.72
CA GLU A 124 2.20 -14.55 -19.53
C GLU A 124 2.16 -13.06 -19.89
N VAL A 125 1.01 -12.56 -20.35
CA VAL A 125 0.82 -11.13 -20.66
C VAL A 125 1.08 -10.27 -19.42
N VAL A 126 0.51 -10.66 -18.26
CA VAL A 126 0.72 -9.94 -17.00
C VAL A 126 2.18 -10.03 -16.53
N ASP A 127 2.84 -11.19 -16.72
CA ASP A 127 4.25 -11.34 -16.36
C ASP A 127 5.17 -10.40 -17.15
N ASN A 128 4.77 -10.02 -18.37
CA ASN A 128 5.52 -9.13 -19.26
C ASN A 128 5.23 -7.63 -19.07
N LEU A 129 4.24 -7.26 -18.23
CA LEU A 129 3.94 -5.86 -17.97
C LEU A 129 5.14 -5.14 -17.31
N GLU A 130 5.30 -3.88 -17.66
CA GLU A 130 6.38 -3.03 -17.14
C GLU A 130 6.36 -2.90 -15.62
N CYS A 131 5.16 -2.92 -15.01
CA CYS A 131 5.01 -2.85 -13.55
C CYS A 131 5.57 -4.07 -12.80
N PHE A 132 5.95 -5.16 -13.49
CA PHE A 132 6.59 -6.33 -12.89
C PHE A 132 8.07 -6.46 -13.24
N LYS A 133 8.61 -5.61 -14.11
CA LYS A 133 10.03 -5.61 -14.42
C LYS A 133 10.82 -5.07 -13.22
N LYS A 134 11.88 -5.78 -12.86
CA LYS A 134 12.67 -5.53 -11.64
C LYS A 134 13.16 -4.08 -11.52
N GLU A 135 13.57 -3.49 -12.64
CA GLU A 135 14.04 -2.11 -12.74
C GLU A 135 12.97 -1.06 -12.45
N ASN A 136 11.71 -1.42 -12.61
CA ASN A 136 10.57 -0.52 -12.41
C ASN A 136 9.90 -0.69 -11.04
N VAL A 137 10.27 -1.74 -10.29
CA VAL A 137 9.61 -2.07 -9.01
C VAL A 137 10.34 -1.46 -7.84
N VAL A 138 9.65 -0.61 -7.11
CA VAL A 138 10.07 -0.11 -5.80
C VAL A 138 9.25 -0.80 -4.72
N ALA A 139 9.93 -1.57 -3.85
CA ALA A 139 9.26 -2.24 -2.76
C ALA A 139 8.79 -1.24 -1.68
N PRO A 140 7.60 -1.42 -1.08
CA PRO A 140 7.18 -0.62 0.04
C PRO A 140 8.08 -0.88 1.26
N LYS A 141 8.42 0.18 1.99
CA LYS A 141 9.18 0.10 3.24
C LYS A 141 8.44 0.84 4.32
N SER A 142 8.27 0.21 5.48
CA SER A 142 7.70 0.89 6.63
C SER A 142 8.65 1.98 7.15
N THR A 143 8.04 3.00 7.74
CA THR A 143 8.78 3.99 8.52
C THR A 143 9.63 3.32 9.60
N TYR A 144 10.69 3.97 10.04
CA TYR A 144 11.51 3.54 11.17
C TYR A 144 12.10 4.76 11.90
N ILE A 145 12.60 4.53 13.08
CA ILE A 145 13.24 5.58 13.89
C ILE A 145 14.75 5.33 13.91
N LYS A 146 15.52 6.37 13.68
CA LYS A 146 16.98 6.36 13.80
C LYS A 146 17.46 7.48 14.70
N ALA A 147 18.63 7.34 15.30
CA ALA A 147 19.33 8.43 15.96
C ALA A 147 20.07 9.28 14.93
N ASN A 148 20.07 10.60 15.14
CA ASN A 148 21.00 11.53 14.53
C ASN A 148 22.02 12.02 15.58
N ASP A 149 22.62 13.19 15.39
CA ASP A 149 23.66 13.71 16.29
C ASP A 149 23.09 14.26 17.63
N SER A 150 21.79 14.50 17.73
CA SER A 150 21.19 15.16 18.88
C SER A 150 19.91 14.51 19.42
N GLN A 151 19.23 13.69 18.59
CA GLN A 151 17.96 13.09 18.95
C GLN A 151 17.62 11.90 18.07
N PHE A 152 16.57 11.17 18.41
CA PHE A 152 15.92 10.24 17.50
C PHE A 152 14.97 10.98 16.55
N GLU A 153 14.90 10.51 15.31
CA GLU A 153 14.02 11.06 14.28
C GLU A 153 13.32 9.95 13.50
N ILE A 154 12.16 10.26 12.93
CA ILE A 154 11.44 9.36 12.05
C ILE A 154 12.03 9.45 10.64
N VAL A 155 12.35 8.30 10.06
CA VAL A 155 12.57 8.18 8.62
C VAL A 155 11.25 7.77 7.99
N PRO A 156 10.67 8.57 7.08
CA PRO A 156 9.38 8.28 6.47
C PRO A 156 9.36 6.95 5.73
N GLU A 157 8.17 6.42 5.59
CA GLU A 157 7.91 5.22 4.79
C GLU A 157 8.12 5.47 3.31
N VAL A 158 8.41 4.39 2.58
CA VAL A 158 8.39 4.36 1.11
C VAL A 158 7.14 3.59 0.69
N LEU A 159 6.21 4.26 0.03
CA LEU A 159 4.96 3.61 -0.43
C LEU A 159 5.23 2.55 -1.49
N GLY A 160 6.23 2.80 -2.34
CA GLY A 160 6.57 1.91 -3.45
C GLY A 160 5.47 1.83 -4.51
N ASN A 161 5.66 0.90 -5.45
CA ASN A 161 4.73 0.63 -6.54
C ASN A 161 4.56 -0.87 -6.83
N THR A 162 4.88 -1.74 -5.86
CA THR A 162 4.78 -3.20 -6.03
C THR A 162 3.32 -3.62 -6.17
N VAL A 163 2.95 -4.13 -7.34
CA VAL A 163 1.60 -4.61 -7.64
C VAL A 163 1.35 -6.00 -7.05
N LYS A 164 0.13 -6.24 -6.58
CA LYS A 164 -0.37 -7.55 -6.13
C LYS A 164 -0.75 -8.40 -7.34
N LYS A 165 0.20 -9.12 -7.96
CA LYS A 165 0.04 -9.84 -9.22
C LYS A 165 -1.19 -10.74 -9.26
N LYS A 166 -1.41 -11.57 -8.24
CA LYS A 166 -2.58 -12.49 -8.21
C LYS A 166 -3.91 -11.74 -8.25
N ALA A 167 -4.01 -10.66 -7.49
CA ALA A 167 -5.22 -9.83 -7.46
C ALA A 167 -5.45 -9.13 -8.80
N LEU A 168 -4.38 -8.65 -9.45
CA LEU A 168 -4.47 -8.06 -10.78
C LEU A 168 -4.97 -9.07 -11.81
N ILE A 169 -4.40 -10.28 -11.85
CA ILE A 169 -4.85 -11.36 -12.77
C ILE A 169 -6.34 -11.67 -12.57
N GLN A 170 -6.78 -11.80 -11.32
CA GLN A 170 -8.19 -12.06 -11.01
C GLN A 170 -9.10 -10.92 -11.45
N LEU A 171 -8.67 -9.67 -11.24
CA LEU A 171 -9.46 -8.51 -11.67
C LEU A 171 -9.56 -8.42 -13.18
N ILE A 172 -8.44 -8.58 -13.91
CA ILE A 172 -8.45 -8.59 -15.39
C ILE A 172 -9.37 -9.68 -15.91
N GLY A 173 -9.31 -10.89 -15.36
CA GLY A 173 -10.20 -11.99 -15.74
C GLY A 173 -11.68 -11.66 -15.55
N THR A 174 -12.03 -10.97 -14.45
CA THR A 174 -13.39 -10.48 -14.21
C THR A 174 -13.77 -9.39 -15.21
N ASP A 175 -12.87 -8.45 -15.47
CA ASP A 175 -13.13 -7.30 -16.34
C ASP A 175 -13.29 -7.70 -17.81
N LEU A 176 -12.54 -8.70 -18.26
CA LEU A 176 -12.77 -9.33 -19.58
C LEU A 176 -14.21 -9.83 -19.74
N SER A 177 -14.79 -10.38 -18.66
CA SER A 177 -16.16 -10.89 -18.66
C SER A 177 -17.23 -9.80 -18.56
N THR A 178 -16.90 -8.64 -18.01
CA THR A 178 -17.84 -7.52 -17.74
C THR A 178 -17.72 -6.36 -18.71
N GLY A 179 -16.71 -6.39 -19.59
CA GLY A 179 -16.47 -5.33 -20.58
C GLY A 179 -15.88 -4.05 -19.99
N ILE A 180 -15.22 -4.12 -18.83
CA ILE A 180 -14.50 -2.97 -18.25
C ILE A 180 -13.24 -2.71 -19.06
N THR A 181 -13.04 -1.45 -19.47
CA THR A 181 -11.92 -1.02 -20.33
C THR A 181 -10.80 -0.32 -19.56
N LYS A 182 -10.99 -0.07 -18.25
CA LYS A 182 -10.07 0.77 -17.50
C LYS A 182 -9.92 0.30 -16.06
N ILE A 183 -8.71 -0.05 -15.67
CA ILE A 183 -8.33 -0.42 -14.32
C ILE A 183 -7.37 0.65 -13.79
N ASP A 184 -7.69 1.30 -12.68
CA ASP A 184 -6.80 2.19 -11.95
C ASP A 184 -6.25 1.41 -10.75
N LEU A 185 -4.97 1.01 -10.80
CA LEU A 185 -4.36 0.13 -9.81
C LEU A 185 -4.38 0.71 -8.38
N GLU A 186 -4.40 2.03 -8.27
CA GLU A 186 -4.46 2.69 -6.96
C GLU A 186 -5.88 2.66 -6.38
N LYS A 187 -6.90 2.94 -7.19
CA LYS A 187 -8.31 2.88 -6.78
C LYS A 187 -8.74 1.47 -6.42
N GLU A 188 -8.23 0.48 -7.14
CA GLU A 188 -8.50 -0.94 -6.89
C GLU A 188 -7.64 -1.52 -5.74
N ASN A 189 -6.85 -0.69 -5.06
CA ASN A 189 -5.97 -1.08 -3.96
C ASN A 189 -5.02 -2.23 -4.32
N LEU A 190 -4.51 -2.25 -5.55
CA LEU A 190 -3.67 -3.32 -6.07
C LEU A 190 -2.18 -3.16 -5.71
N TYR A 191 -1.77 -2.09 -5.08
CA TYR A 191 -0.40 -1.95 -4.58
C TYR A 191 -0.22 -2.59 -3.20
N LYS A 192 0.96 -3.15 -2.96
CA LYS A 192 1.41 -3.51 -1.61
C LYS A 192 1.70 -2.22 -0.85
N LEU A 193 1.34 -2.19 0.42
CA LEU A 193 1.51 -1.02 1.28
C LEU A 193 2.51 -1.30 2.40
N PRO A 194 3.18 -0.27 2.95
CA PRO A 194 3.95 -0.37 4.18
C PRO A 194 3.06 -0.82 5.34
N LYS A 195 3.66 -1.50 6.32
CA LYS A 195 2.93 -1.89 7.55
C LYS A 195 2.71 -0.70 8.48
N TYR A 196 3.67 0.24 8.53
CA TYR A 196 3.65 1.39 9.41
C TYR A 196 3.99 2.67 8.65
N TYR A 197 3.34 3.77 9.05
CA TYR A 197 3.49 5.10 8.48
C TYR A 197 4.05 6.06 9.53
N ALA A 198 4.77 7.10 9.10
CA ALA A 198 5.38 8.10 9.98
C ALA A 198 4.39 8.77 10.93
N LYS A 199 3.14 8.92 10.50
CA LYS A 199 2.05 9.54 11.29
C LYS A 199 1.32 8.59 12.23
N ASP A 200 1.64 7.29 12.19
CA ASP A 200 0.97 6.32 13.05
C ASP A 200 1.29 6.62 14.52
N LYS A 201 0.26 6.55 15.35
CA LYS A 201 0.39 6.87 16.79
C LYS A 201 1.46 6.02 17.50
N VAL A 202 1.58 4.75 17.14
CA VAL A 202 2.60 3.85 17.70
C VAL A 202 4.01 4.33 17.38
N VAL A 203 4.23 4.94 16.21
CA VAL A 203 5.52 5.47 15.76
C VAL A 203 5.85 6.78 16.49
N THR A 204 4.90 7.71 16.53
CA THR A 204 5.08 9.00 17.22
C THR A 204 5.26 8.86 18.73
N ASP A 205 4.51 7.92 19.35
CA ASP A 205 4.68 7.60 20.78
C ASP A 205 6.05 6.96 21.04
N ALA A 206 6.50 6.08 20.15
CA ALA A 206 7.83 5.48 20.25
C ALA A 206 8.95 6.53 20.10
N LEU A 207 8.82 7.46 19.15
CA LEU A 207 9.75 8.57 19.00
C LEU A 207 9.84 9.41 20.27
N ALA A 208 8.69 9.84 20.79
CA ALA A 208 8.63 10.63 22.01
C ALA A 208 9.28 9.89 23.19
N LYS A 209 9.02 8.58 23.31
CA LYS A 209 9.60 7.75 24.37
C LYS A 209 11.11 7.55 24.21
N ALA A 210 11.59 7.32 22.97
CA ALA A 210 13.01 7.17 22.70
C ALA A 210 13.78 8.46 23.03
N ASN A 211 13.27 9.61 22.59
CA ASN A 211 13.83 10.92 22.89
C ASN A 211 13.77 11.22 24.39
N LYS A 212 12.71 10.81 25.07
CA LYS A 212 12.64 10.94 26.52
C LYS A 212 13.73 10.14 27.23
N TYR A 213 13.99 8.90 26.79
CA TYR A 213 14.97 8.01 27.45
C TYR A 213 16.42 8.43 27.23
N ALA A 214 16.71 9.11 26.13
CA ALA A 214 18.06 9.56 25.79
C ALA A 214 18.24 11.09 25.88
N GLY A 215 17.16 11.84 26.13
CA GLY A 215 17.17 13.30 26.04
C GLY A 215 17.64 14.02 27.31
N GLY A 216 17.57 13.35 28.46
CA GLY A 216 18.09 13.93 29.71
C GLY A 216 19.60 13.78 29.84
N THR A 217 20.25 14.78 30.44
CA THR A 217 21.67 14.75 30.74
C THR A 217 21.86 14.37 32.22
N ILE A 218 22.61 13.29 32.47
CA ILE A 218 22.91 12.85 33.83
C ILE A 218 24.40 13.12 34.10
N THR A 219 24.67 14.06 35.03
CA THR A 219 26.03 14.46 35.43
C THR A 219 26.35 13.80 36.74
N TYR A 220 27.37 12.96 36.75
CA TYR A 220 27.99 12.42 37.95
C TYR A 220 29.01 13.40 38.49
N ASP A 221 28.85 13.83 39.72
CA ASP A 221 29.79 14.66 40.43
C ASP A 221 30.66 13.80 41.37
N PHE A 222 31.97 13.80 41.13
CA PHE A 222 32.96 13.10 41.93
C PHE A 222 33.78 14.06 42.77
N ASP A 223 33.24 15.26 43.05
CA ASP A 223 33.89 16.33 43.80
C ASP A 223 35.06 17.02 43.02
N TYR A 224 36.01 16.24 42.53
CA TYR A 224 37.17 16.70 41.75
C TYR A 224 37.02 16.64 40.23
N THR A 225 36.00 15.96 39.74
CA THR A 225 35.73 15.81 38.31
C THR A 225 34.28 15.43 38.08
N LYS A 226 33.79 15.63 36.84
CA LYS A 226 32.43 15.24 36.43
C LYS A 226 32.46 14.30 35.24
N GLU A 227 31.52 13.38 35.20
CA GLU A 227 31.23 12.51 34.07
C GLU A 227 29.78 12.71 33.65
N THR A 228 29.55 12.77 32.35
CA THR A 228 28.25 13.10 31.83
C THR A 228 27.73 11.97 30.93
N VAL A 229 26.50 11.53 31.19
CA VAL A 229 25.71 10.69 30.30
C VAL A 229 24.77 11.62 29.54
N ASP A 230 25.11 11.88 28.29
CA ASP A 230 24.36 12.69 27.34
C ASP A 230 23.67 11.80 26.29
N PHE A 231 23.06 12.46 25.30
CA PHE A 231 22.46 11.77 24.19
C PHE A 231 23.45 10.86 23.42
N GLN A 232 24.66 11.35 23.19
CA GLN A 232 25.67 10.58 22.44
C GLN A 232 26.05 9.28 23.14
N THR A 233 26.08 9.31 24.50
CA THR A 233 26.36 8.15 25.35
C THR A 233 25.14 7.22 25.44
N SER A 234 23.93 7.76 25.60
CA SER A 234 22.73 7.00 25.95
C SER A 234 21.94 6.51 24.74
N LYS A 235 22.11 7.10 23.54
CA LYS A 235 21.37 6.71 22.33
C LYS A 235 21.52 5.23 21.98
N ASP A 236 22.73 4.67 22.18
CA ASP A 236 23.00 3.27 21.88
C ASP A 236 22.43 2.28 22.93
N TRP A 237 21.91 2.81 24.04
CA TRP A 237 21.23 2.05 25.08
C TRP A 237 19.73 1.94 24.84
N VAL A 238 19.17 2.80 23.96
CA VAL A 238 17.75 2.77 23.60
C VAL A 238 17.55 1.78 22.47
N LYS A 239 16.75 0.75 22.72
CA LYS A 239 16.35 -0.25 21.73
C LYS A 239 14.94 0.03 21.25
N ILE A 240 14.76 0.10 19.94
CA ILE A 240 13.45 0.25 19.28
C ILE A 240 13.22 -0.98 18.41
N SER A 241 12.19 -1.74 18.73
CA SER A 241 11.83 -2.95 17.96
C SER A 241 11.16 -2.60 16.62
N LYS A 242 11.02 -3.59 15.73
CA LYS A 242 10.29 -3.44 14.46
C LYS A 242 8.81 -3.06 14.64
N ASP A 243 8.24 -3.32 15.83
CA ASP A 243 6.87 -2.96 16.20
C ASP A 243 6.82 -1.73 17.13
N PHE A 244 7.89 -0.91 17.11
CA PHE A 244 8.01 0.35 17.84
C PHE A 244 7.93 0.23 19.38
N LYS A 245 8.28 -0.94 19.92
CA LYS A 245 8.45 -1.09 21.37
C LYS A 245 9.82 -0.52 21.77
N VAL A 246 9.83 0.52 22.63
CA VAL A 246 11.02 1.18 23.13
C VAL A 246 11.40 0.62 24.50
N THR A 247 12.65 0.17 24.64
CA THR A 247 13.24 -0.36 25.89
C THR A 247 14.65 0.16 26.05
N LEU A 248 15.19 0.07 27.27
CA LEU A 248 16.62 0.30 27.53
C LEU A 248 17.36 -1.05 27.50
N ASP A 249 18.56 -1.02 26.93
CA ASP A 249 19.53 -2.12 27.06
C ASP A 249 20.20 -2.05 28.44
N GLU A 250 19.61 -2.75 29.40
CA GLU A 250 20.10 -2.75 30.77
C GLU A 250 21.50 -3.37 30.94
N SER A 251 21.97 -4.17 29.96
CA SER A 251 23.36 -4.65 29.96
C SER A 251 24.33 -3.51 29.69
N LYS A 252 24.07 -2.73 28.62
CA LYS A 252 24.93 -1.58 28.29
C LYS A 252 24.96 -0.53 29.39
N VAL A 253 23.81 -0.31 30.06
CA VAL A 253 23.79 0.57 31.26
C VAL A 253 24.64 0.00 32.36
N GLY A 254 24.59 -1.32 32.59
CA GLY A 254 25.47 -1.99 33.58
C GLY A 254 26.95 -1.84 33.22
N ASP A 255 27.33 -2.11 31.97
CA ASP A 255 28.69 -1.97 31.45
C ASP A 255 29.26 -0.55 31.69
N TYR A 256 28.37 0.46 31.53
CA TYR A 256 28.77 1.85 31.83
C TYR A 256 29.03 2.08 33.33
N VAL A 257 28.14 1.57 34.21
CA VAL A 257 28.32 1.66 35.65
C VAL A 257 29.58 0.94 36.10
N GLU A 258 29.92 -0.21 35.54
CA GLU A 258 31.17 -0.92 35.78
C GLU A 258 32.40 -0.09 35.37
N LYS A 259 32.34 0.59 34.22
CA LYS A 259 33.41 1.49 33.78
C LYS A 259 33.58 2.66 34.72
N LEU A 260 32.47 3.26 35.21
CA LEU A 260 32.53 4.31 36.24
C LEU A 260 33.22 3.78 37.52
N GLY A 261 32.79 2.58 37.97
CA GLY A 261 33.43 1.94 39.14
C GLY A 261 34.91 1.70 38.94
N SER A 262 35.29 1.17 37.77
CA SER A 262 36.71 0.91 37.45
C SER A 262 37.57 2.21 37.42
N LYS A 263 36.96 3.34 37.03
CA LYS A 263 37.64 4.62 36.88
C LYS A 263 37.72 5.39 38.21
N TYR A 264 36.67 5.32 39.04
CA TYR A 264 36.51 6.24 40.18
C TYR A 264 36.48 5.58 41.55
N ASN A 265 36.41 4.25 41.67
CA ASN A 265 36.50 3.59 42.96
C ASN A 265 37.89 3.76 43.54
N THR A 266 37.95 4.19 44.80
CA THR A 266 39.20 4.39 45.54
C THR A 266 39.36 3.43 46.72
N MET A 267 38.30 2.69 47.08
CA MET A 267 38.34 1.67 48.12
C MET A 267 39.37 0.60 47.77
N GLY A 268 40.24 0.25 48.72
CA GLY A 268 41.31 -0.73 48.54
C GLY A 268 42.51 -0.25 47.73
N SER A 269 42.51 0.99 47.20
CA SER A 269 43.62 1.52 46.42
C SER A 269 44.83 1.79 47.30
N SER A 270 46.02 1.42 46.78
CA SER A 270 47.29 1.74 47.42
C SER A 270 47.66 3.22 47.22
N ARG A 271 48.09 3.90 48.24
CA ARG A 271 48.49 5.32 48.20
C ARG A 271 49.93 5.50 48.67
N PRO A 272 50.76 6.31 47.99
CA PRO A 272 52.07 6.65 48.47
C PRO A 272 51.96 7.56 49.71
N PHE A 273 52.65 7.21 50.75
CA PHE A 273 52.72 7.98 52.00
C PHE A 273 54.15 8.24 52.32
N THR A 274 54.45 9.47 52.70
CA THR A 274 55.79 9.81 53.20
C THR A 274 55.74 9.84 54.75
N THR A 275 56.52 8.96 55.38
CA THR A 275 56.59 8.88 56.83
C THR A 275 57.27 10.13 57.45
N ALA A 276 57.07 10.33 58.73
CA ALA A 276 57.72 11.42 59.47
C ALA A 276 59.26 11.43 59.37
N TYR A 277 59.84 10.27 59.03
CA TYR A 277 61.30 10.11 58.83
C TYR A 277 61.72 10.26 57.36
N GLY A 278 60.81 10.74 56.47
CA GLY A 278 61.09 10.96 55.04
C GLY A 278 61.05 9.73 54.14
N SER A 279 60.75 8.55 54.67
CA SER A 279 60.65 7.34 53.88
C SER A 279 59.34 7.27 53.11
N LYS A 280 59.37 6.95 51.75
CA LYS A 280 58.19 6.76 50.97
C LYS A 280 57.77 5.30 51.07
N ILE A 281 56.55 5.07 51.53
CA ILE A 281 55.92 3.73 51.60
C ILE A 281 54.61 3.79 50.92
N ASN A 282 54.12 2.59 50.38
CA ASN A 282 52.79 2.49 49.90
C ASN A 282 51.90 1.93 51.01
N VAL A 283 50.86 2.69 51.36
CA VAL A 283 49.85 2.25 52.32
C VAL A 283 48.65 1.72 51.55
N TYR A 284 48.25 0.49 51.83
CA TYR A 284 47.05 -0.09 51.30
C TYR A 284 45.82 0.47 52.01
N GLY A 285 44.81 0.90 51.19
CA GLY A 285 43.61 1.58 51.73
C GLY A 285 42.67 0.66 52.52
N GLY A 286 42.87 -0.65 52.50
CA GLY A 286 41.93 -1.56 53.15
C GLY A 286 40.49 -1.30 52.72
N ASP A 287 39.61 -1.11 53.70
CA ASP A 287 38.20 -0.78 53.46
C ASP A 287 37.93 0.73 53.32
N TYR A 288 39.00 1.55 53.37
CA TYR A 288 38.90 3.00 53.27
C TYR A 288 38.87 3.47 51.82
N GLY A 289 37.86 4.31 51.49
CA GLY A 289 37.67 4.88 50.16
C GLY A 289 36.23 4.80 49.70
N TRP A 290 36.02 5.25 48.49
CA TRP A 290 34.71 5.26 47.83
C TRP A 290 34.57 4.06 46.94
N LYS A 291 33.39 3.40 46.95
CA LYS A 291 33.02 2.32 46.01
C LYS A 291 31.59 2.54 45.56
N ILE A 292 31.40 2.60 44.24
CA ILE A 292 30.07 2.69 43.64
C ILE A 292 29.32 1.39 43.91
N TYR A 293 28.11 1.48 44.44
CA TYR A 293 27.22 0.35 44.65
C TYR A 293 26.51 -0.02 43.32
N PHE A 294 27.09 -0.94 42.57
CA PHE A 294 26.72 -1.28 41.22
C PHE A 294 25.18 -1.47 41.00
N ASP A 295 24.54 -2.34 41.77
CA ASP A 295 23.10 -2.67 41.54
C ASP A 295 22.17 -1.48 41.79
N LYS A 296 22.46 -0.72 42.86
CA LYS A 296 21.68 0.49 43.18
C LYS A 296 21.94 1.62 42.20
N GLU A 297 23.18 1.79 41.77
CA GLU A 297 23.55 2.82 40.79
C GLU A 297 22.92 2.50 39.42
N LYS A 298 23.07 1.26 38.96
CA LYS A 298 22.42 0.81 37.72
C LYS A 298 20.90 1.05 37.73
N SER A 299 20.25 0.64 38.82
CA SER A 299 18.79 0.82 38.95
C SER A 299 18.37 2.27 38.96
N LYS A 300 19.17 3.15 39.65
CA LYS A 300 18.93 4.58 39.72
C LYS A 300 19.13 5.24 38.35
N LEU A 301 20.23 4.91 37.66
CA LEU A 301 20.52 5.41 36.31
C LEU A 301 19.42 5.03 35.32
N ILE A 302 18.94 3.79 35.32
CA ILE A 302 17.81 3.35 34.49
C ILE A 302 16.55 4.17 34.78
N LYS A 303 16.27 4.46 36.06
CA LYS A 303 15.09 5.26 36.43
C LYS A 303 15.21 6.70 35.94
N GLU A 304 16.40 7.29 36.05
CA GLU A 304 16.68 8.65 35.60
C GLU A 304 16.61 8.78 34.09
N LEU A 305 17.20 7.85 33.33
CA LEU A 305 17.04 7.77 31.88
C LEU A 305 15.56 7.67 31.46
N LYS A 306 14.80 6.84 32.15
CA LYS A 306 13.33 6.71 31.85
C LYS A 306 12.55 7.98 32.20
N SER A 307 13.05 8.83 33.13
CA SER A 307 12.42 10.12 33.46
C SER A 307 12.64 11.17 32.39
N GLY A 308 13.79 11.13 31.71
CA GLY A 308 14.22 12.10 30.69
C GLY A 308 14.57 13.48 31.24
N ASN A 309 14.81 13.60 32.53
CA ASN A 309 15.18 14.88 33.18
C ASN A 309 16.69 15.02 33.28
N ASP A 310 17.17 16.26 33.27
CA ASP A 310 18.53 16.56 33.61
C ASP A 310 18.73 16.35 35.11
N VAL A 311 19.81 15.67 35.48
CA VAL A 311 20.16 15.34 36.86
C VAL A 311 21.65 15.56 37.08
N GLU A 312 22.01 16.27 38.13
CA GLU A 312 23.39 16.34 38.65
C GLU A 312 23.43 15.76 40.05
N ARG A 313 24.31 14.79 40.28
CA ARG A 313 24.41 14.09 41.55
C ARG A 313 25.70 13.30 41.74
N GLU A 314 25.99 12.96 42.95
CA GLU A 314 26.99 11.94 43.27
C GLU A 314 26.48 10.54 42.88
N PRO A 315 27.40 9.57 42.56
CA PRO A 315 27.08 8.17 42.49
C PRO A 315 26.48 7.61 43.78
N VAL A 316 25.79 6.49 43.69
CA VAL A 316 25.35 5.75 44.87
C VAL A 316 26.55 4.94 45.38
N TYR A 317 27.07 5.32 46.53
CA TYR A 317 28.16 4.60 47.15
C TYR A 317 27.69 3.49 48.09
N SER A 318 28.54 2.44 48.30
CA SER A 318 28.34 1.32 49.22
C SER A 318 28.93 1.62 50.60
#